data_69c722f93a9e88c5a6b8453dcf4efb53
#
_entry.id   69c722f93a9e88c5a6b8453dcf4efb53
#
_cell.length_a   1.000
_cell.length_b   1.000
_cell.length_c   1.000
_cell.angle_alpha   90.00
_cell.angle_beta   90.00
_cell.angle_gamma   90.00
#
_symmetry.space_group_name_H-M   'P 1'
#
loop_
_entity.id
_entity.type
_entity.pdbx_description
1 polymer ?
#
loop_
_entity_poly.entity_id
_entity_poly.type
_entity_poly.pdbx_seq_one_letter_code
_entity_poly.pdbx_strand_id
1 'polypeptide(L)'
;MKRRLISSGSTFEREIGYSRAVVVGDHVHVSGTTGFDYATMTIAADVAAQTTRCLQNIEAALAQAGASLRDVVRVRYILPDAADFPATWPALRAAFGEVRPAATMLQAGLADPRMRIEIEVDAVIGSGA
;
A
#
# COMPACT_ATOMS: atom_id res chain seq x y z
N MET A 1 1.89 22.37 -11.21
CA MET A 1 2.43 21.05 -11.51
C MET A 1 1.33 20.14 -12.02
N LYS A 2 1.60 19.41 -13.07
CA LYS A 2 0.64 18.44 -13.58
C LYS A 2 0.66 17.19 -12.73
N ARG A 3 -0.53 16.62 -12.48
CA ARG A 3 -0.60 15.33 -11.82
C ARG A 3 -0.51 14.21 -12.86
N ARG A 4 0.10 13.12 -12.47
CA ARG A 4 0.15 11.89 -13.25
C ARG A 4 -0.54 10.79 -12.47
N LEU A 5 -1.43 10.04 -13.14
CA LEU A 5 -2.21 8.98 -12.51
C LEU A 5 -1.60 7.62 -12.82
N ILE A 6 -1.52 6.77 -11.80
CA ILE A 6 -1.03 5.38 -11.91
C ILE A 6 -2.22 4.45 -11.67
N SER A 7 -2.38 3.44 -12.53
CA SER A 7 -3.45 2.45 -12.41
C SER A 7 -2.86 1.06 -12.19
N SER A 8 -3.51 0.26 -11.35
CA SER A 8 -3.20 -1.16 -11.19
C SER A 8 -4.05 -2.06 -12.11
N GLY A 9 -5.00 -1.45 -12.83
CA GLY A 9 -5.99 -2.20 -13.60
C GLY A 9 -7.14 -2.75 -12.79
N SER A 10 -7.22 -2.43 -11.50
CA SER A 10 -8.33 -2.85 -10.63
C SER A 10 -9.65 -2.22 -11.07
N THR A 11 -10.73 -3.02 -11.04
CA THR A 11 -12.07 -2.53 -11.32
C THR A 11 -12.54 -1.53 -10.27
N PHE A 12 -12.04 -1.60 -9.04
CA PHE A 12 -12.37 -0.66 -7.97
C PHE A 12 -12.04 0.78 -8.35
N GLU A 13 -10.91 0.99 -9.01
CA GLU A 13 -10.46 2.35 -9.39
C GLU A 13 -11.46 3.02 -10.31
N ARG A 14 -11.94 2.30 -11.33
CA ARG A 14 -12.89 2.84 -12.29
C ARG A 14 -14.26 3.07 -11.68
N GLU A 15 -14.77 2.09 -10.93
CA GLU A 15 -16.13 2.13 -10.40
C GLU A 15 -16.29 3.16 -9.29
N ILE A 16 -15.27 3.34 -8.46
CA ILE A 16 -15.30 4.25 -7.32
C ILE A 16 -14.82 5.65 -7.69
N GLY A 17 -13.90 5.74 -8.63
CA GLY A 17 -13.39 7.03 -9.09
C GLY A 17 -12.09 7.44 -8.42
N TYR A 18 -11.10 6.53 -8.35
CA TYR A 18 -9.79 6.86 -7.82
C TYR A 18 -8.70 6.21 -8.67
N SER A 19 -7.45 6.58 -8.40
CA SER A 19 -6.27 6.01 -9.02
C SER A 19 -5.51 5.18 -8.00
N ARG A 20 -4.70 4.20 -8.46
CA ARG A 20 -3.82 3.44 -7.55
C ARG A 20 -2.80 4.35 -6.89
N ALA A 21 -2.28 5.32 -7.64
CA ALA A 21 -1.40 6.33 -7.10
C ALA A 21 -1.52 7.63 -7.89
N VAL A 22 -1.15 8.72 -7.26
CA VAL A 22 -1.10 10.05 -7.88
C VAL A 22 0.29 10.61 -7.67
N VAL A 23 0.92 11.08 -8.75
CA VAL A 23 2.24 11.72 -8.71
C VAL A 23 2.06 13.22 -8.96
N VAL A 24 2.58 14.03 -8.05
CA VAL A 24 2.59 15.48 -8.18
C VAL A 24 4.00 15.96 -7.86
N GLY A 25 4.75 16.41 -8.89
CA GLY A 25 6.16 16.74 -8.70
C GLY A 25 6.92 15.51 -8.23
N ASP A 26 7.63 15.62 -7.11
CA ASP A 26 8.36 14.51 -6.49
C ASP A 26 7.52 13.71 -5.49
N HIS A 27 6.28 14.11 -5.25
CA HIS A 27 5.41 13.46 -4.28
C HIS A 27 4.58 12.37 -4.94
N VAL A 28 4.53 11.21 -4.30
CA VAL A 28 3.70 10.08 -4.74
C VAL A 28 2.76 9.71 -3.61
N HIS A 29 1.47 9.70 -3.91
CA HIS A 29 0.43 9.28 -2.98
C HIS A 29 -0.16 7.97 -3.47
N VAL A 30 0.06 6.89 -2.72
CA VAL A 30 -0.47 5.57 -3.05
C VAL A 30 -1.74 5.34 -2.25
N SER A 31 -2.81 5.04 -2.95
CA SER A 31 -4.13 4.75 -2.35
C SER A 31 -4.06 3.55 -1.43
N GLY A 32 -5.04 3.43 -0.56
CA GLY A 32 -5.23 2.24 0.25
C GLY A 32 -5.14 0.99 -0.62
N THR A 33 -4.22 0.10 -0.29
CA THR A 33 -3.86 -1.08 -1.07
C THR A 33 -4.01 -2.30 -0.19
N THR A 34 -4.52 -3.38 -0.75
CA THR A 34 -4.75 -4.63 -0.02
C THR A 34 -3.97 -5.78 -0.63
N GLY A 35 -4.09 -6.96 -0.03
CA GLY A 35 -3.38 -8.15 -0.47
C GLY A 35 -4.06 -8.90 -1.62
N PHE A 36 -4.90 -8.24 -2.41
CA PHE A 36 -5.48 -8.85 -3.59
C PHE A 36 -4.43 -9.03 -4.69
N ASP A 37 -4.59 -10.13 -5.42
CA ASP A 37 -4.10 -10.20 -6.79
C ASP A 37 -5.15 -9.49 -7.64
N TYR A 38 -4.86 -8.28 -8.10
CA TYR A 38 -5.85 -7.47 -8.81
C TYR A 38 -6.17 -8.00 -10.21
N ALA A 39 -5.31 -8.84 -10.78
CA ALA A 39 -5.58 -9.45 -12.09
C ALA A 39 -6.65 -10.54 -12.00
N THR A 40 -6.64 -11.33 -10.93
CA THR A 40 -7.57 -12.45 -10.72
C THR A 40 -8.64 -12.15 -9.68
N MET A 41 -8.50 -11.04 -8.94
CA MET A 41 -9.36 -10.65 -7.82
C MET A 41 -9.45 -11.74 -6.75
N THR A 42 -8.33 -12.39 -6.46
CA THR A 42 -8.18 -13.37 -5.40
C THR A 42 -7.31 -12.83 -4.28
N ILE A 43 -7.53 -13.33 -3.06
CA ILE A 43 -6.81 -12.89 -1.87
C ILE A 43 -6.58 -14.07 -0.93
N ALA A 44 -5.37 -14.14 -0.36
CA ALA A 44 -5.06 -15.15 0.65
C ALA A 44 -5.83 -14.88 1.94
N ALA A 45 -6.16 -15.94 2.69
CA ALA A 45 -6.86 -15.80 3.96
C ALA A 45 -5.95 -15.32 5.11
N ASP A 46 -4.66 -15.64 5.05
CA ASP A 46 -3.69 -15.32 6.09
C ASP A 46 -3.26 -13.85 6.05
N VAL A 47 -3.28 -13.18 7.19
CA VAL A 47 -2.95 -11.74 7.27
C VAL A 47 -1.47 -11.47 6.93
N ALA A 48 -0.57 -12.37 7.29
CA ALA A 48 0.85 -12.21 6.94
C ALA A 48 1.06 -12.30 5.42
N ALA A 49 0.41 -13.26 4.77
CA ALA A 49 0.45 -13.40 3.32
C ALA A 49 -0.19 -12.20 2.61
N GLN A 50 -1.31 -11.69 3.13
CA GLN A 50 -1.93 -10.46 2.62
C GLN A 50 -0.99 -9.27 2.72
N THR A 51 -0.26 -9.15 3.83
CA THR A 51 0.69 -8.05 4.04
C THR A 51 1.80 -8.09 3.00
N THR A 52 2.40 -9.26 2.78
CA THR A 52 3.46 -9.43 1.78
C THR A 52 2.97 -9.04 0.39
N ARG A 53 1.79 -9.53 0.00
CA ARG A 53 1.22 -9.19 -1.31
C ARG A 53 0.88 -7.72 -1.42
N CYS A 54 0.33 -7.13 -0.36
CA CYS A 54 0.01 -5.71 -0.30
C CYS A 54 1.25 -4.85 -0.56
N LEU A 55 2.37 -5.18 0.10
CA LEU A 55 3.63 -4.48 -0.09
C LEU A 55 4.16 -4.62 -1.52
N GLN A 56 4.00 -5.80 -2.13
CA GLN A 56 4.35 -6.01 -3.54
C GLN A 56 3.50 -5.14 -4.47
N ASN A 57 2.20 -5.02 -4.20
CA ASN A 57 1.31 -4.16 -4.97
C ASN A 57 1.70 -2.68 -4.84
N ILE A 58 2.06 -2.25 -3.65
CA ILE A 58 2.55 -0.88 -3.41
C ILE A 58 3.88 -0.64 -4.14
N GLU A 59 4.80 -1.59 -4.05
CA GLU A 59 6.09 -1.50 -4.73
C GLU A 59 5.92 -1.35 -6.24
N ALA A 60 4.99 -2.11 -6.83
CA ALA A 60 4.69 -2.03 -8.25
C ALA A 60 4.13 -0.64 -8.63
N ALA A 61 3.26 -0.08 -7.80
CA ALA A 61 2.72 1.27 -8.03
C ALA A 61 3.82 2.33 -7.93
N LEU A 62 4.67 2.23 -6.91
CA LEU A 62 5.80 3.15 -6.73
C LEU A 62 6.77 3.07 -7.90
N ALA A 63 7.06 1.87 -8.41
CA ALA A 63 7.95 1.69 -9.55
C ALA A 63 7.42 2.41 -10.80
N GLN A 64 6.12 2.34 -11.05
CA GLN A 64 5.50 3.07 -12.16
C GLN A 64 5.61 4.60 -11.98
N ALA A 65 5.70 5.06 -10.75
CA ALA A 65 5.86 6.47 -10.44
C ALA A 65 7.32 6.93 -10.47
N GLY A 66 8.29 6.02 -10.62
CA GLY A 66 9.71 6.33 -10.56
C GLY A 66 10.26 6.35 -9.14
N ALA A 67 9.57 5.71 -8.20
CA ALA A 67 9.95 5.63 -6.79
C ALA A 67 10.15 4.18 -6.37
N SER A 68 10.52 3.98 -5.11
CA SER A 68 10.65 2.67 -4.49
C SER A 68 10.18 2.74 -3.04
N LEU A 69 10.12 1.58 -2.38
CA LEU A 69 9.79 1.54 -0.94
C LEU A 69 10.75 2.39 -0.10
N ARG A 70 11.98 2.57 -0.56
CA ARG A 70 12.99 3.39 0.15
C ARG A 70 12.62 4.87 0.20
N ASP A 71 11.73 5.31 -0.69
CA ASP A 71 11.28 6.70 -0.79
C ASP A 71 10.05 6.99 0.08
N VAL A 72 9.50 5.97 0.74
CA VAL A 72 8.30 6.10 1.57
C VAL A 72 8.63 6.93 2.81
N VAL A 73 7.85 7.97 3.04
CA VAL A 73 8.03 8.87 4.19
C VAL A 73 6.91 8.74 5.21
N ARG A 74 5.75 8.25 4.79
CA ARG A 74 4.60 8.00 5.67
C ARG A 74 3.89 6.73 5.25
N VAL A 75 3.49 5.94 6.26
CA VAL A 75 2.69 4.73 6.05
C VAL A 75 1.57 4.67 7.08
N ARG A 76 0.37 4.25 6.63
CA ARG A 76 -0.75 3.96 7.51
C ARG A 76 -1.19 2.52 7.29
N TYR A 77 -1.33 1.81 8.40
CA TYR A 77 -1.81 0.43 8.43
C TYR A 77 -3.23 0.43 9.00
N ILE A 78 -4.17 -0.13 8.26
CA ILE A 78 -5.57 -0.22 8.69
C ILE A 78 -5.94 -1.70 8.76
N LEU A 79 -6.34 -2.16 9.95
CA LEU A 79 -6.71 -3.55 10.20
C LEU A 79 -8.08 -3.63 10.88
N PRO A 80 -8.97 -4.51 10.38
CA PRO A 80 -10.25 -4.76 11.05
C PRO A 80 -10.08 -5.33 12.46
N ASP A 81 -9.02 -6.10 12.69
CA ASP A 81 -8.70 -6.68 13.99
C ASP A 81 -7.27 -6.29 14.38
N ALA A 82 -7.15 -5.43 15.38
CA ALA A 82 -5.85 -4.97 15.87
C ALA A 82 -4.98 -6.12 16.38
N ALA A 83 -5.58 -7.23 16.83
CA ALA A 83 -4.84 -8.40 17.31
C ALA A 83 -4.02 -9.07 16.20
N ASP A 84 -4.36 -8.84 14.93
CA ASP A 84 -3.62 -9.37 13.79
C ASP A 84 -2.31 -8.60 13.53
N PHE A 85 -2.13 -7.42 14.09
CA PHE A 85 -1.01 -6.54 13.73
C PHE A 85 0.36 -7.18 13.98
N PRO A 86 0.64 -7.82 15.13
CA PRO A 86 1.95 -8.43 15.35
C PRO A 86 2.33 -9.48 14.30
N ALA A 87 1.36 -10.20 13.73
CA ALA A 87 1.63 -11.19 12.68
C ALA A 87 2.16 -10.55 11.38
N THR A 88 1.92 -9.26 11.18
CA THR A 88 2.39 -8.53 9.99
C THR A 88 3.82 -8.00 10.16
N TRP A 89 4.35 -7.92 11.38
CA TRP A 89 5.61 -7.26 11.66
C TRP A 89 6.81 -7.81 10.91
N PRO A 90 6.98 -9.13 10.71
CA PRO A 90 8.12 -9.62 9.94
C PRO A 90 8.16 -9.07 8.52
N ALA A 91 7.02 -9.02 7.83
CA ALA A 91 6.94 -8.46 6.48
C ALA A 91 7.19 -6.94 6.48
N LEU A 92 6.62 -6.24 7.47
CA LEU A 92 6.80 -4.78 7.60
C LEU A 92 8.26 -4.42 7.91
N ARG A 93 8.94 -5.20 8.77
CA ARG A 93 10.36 -5.00 9.04
C ARG A 93 11.21 -5.25 7.81
N ALA A 94 10.89 -6.27 7.03
CA ALA A 94 11.62 -6.56 5.79
C ALA A 94 11.50 -5.40 4.80
N ALA A 95 10.31 -4.77 4.71
CA ALA A 95 10.09 -3.65 3.80
C ALA A 95 10.65 -2.32 4.31
N PHE A 96 10.48 -2.02 5.60
CA PHE A 96 10.69 -0.69 6.16
C PHE A 96 11.73 -0.61 7.28
N GLY A 97 12.36 -1.72 7.64
CA GLY A 97 13.31 -1.73 8.76
C GLY A 97 14.48 -0.78 8.60
N GLU A 98 14.93 -0.54 7.37
CA GLU A 98 15.99 0.42 7.04
C GLU A 98 15.44 1.80 6.67
N VAL A 99 14.21 1.85 6.16
CA VAL A 99 13.59 3.10 5.67
C VAL A 99 13.04 3.94 6.82
N ARG A 100 12.37 3.30 7.75
CA ARG A 100 11.84 3.94 8.96
C ARG A 100 10.88 5.10 8.69
N PRO A 101 9.83 4.91 7.87
CA PRO A 101 8.87 5.99 7.63
C PRO A 101 8.08 6.33 8.89
N ALA A 102 7.51 7.53 8.92
CA ALA A 102 6.52 7.87 9.95
C ALA A 102 5.31 6.94 9.76
N ALA A 103 4.82 6.35 10.84
CA ALA A 103 3.79 5.31 10.75
C ALA A 103 2.65 5.53 11.73
N THR A 104 1.47 5.12 11.31
CA THR A 104 0.27 5.07 12.15
C THR A 104 -0.47 3.77 11.86
N MET A 105 -0.97 3.11 12.92
CA MET A 105 -1.82 1.94 12.80
C MET A 105 -3.22 2.28 13.32
N LEU A 106 -4.24 1.91 12.55
CA LEU A 106 -5.65 2.16 12.87
C LEU A 106 -6.41 0.83 12.83
N GLN A 107 -7.37 0.67 13.73
CA GLN A 107 -8.35 -0.40 13.65
C GLN A 107 -9.63 0.16 13.05
N ALA A 108 -10.03 -0.38 11.89
CA ALA A 108 -11.24 0.03 11.21
C ALA A 108 -11.71 -1.08 10.26
N GLY A 109 -13.00 -1.11 9.97
CA GLY A 109 -13.56 -2.01 8.97
C GLY A 109 -13.07 -1.65 7.57
N LEU A 110 -12.98 -2.66 6.70
CA LEU A 110 -12.56 -2.49 5.32
C LEU A 110 -13.71 -2.83 4.36
N ALA A 111 -13.52 -2.52 3.08
CA ALA A 111 -14.59 -2.60 2.09
C ALA A 111 -15.04 -4.05 1.79
N ASP A 112 -14.15 -5.03 1.93
CA ASP A 112 -14.45 -6.44 1.65
C ASP A 112 -14.10 -7.25 2.91
N PRO A 113 -14.96 -8.18 3.36
CA PRO A 113 -14.72 -8.93 4.60
C PRO A 113 -13.49 -9.84 4.54
N ARG A 114 -12.97 -10.16 3.36
CA ARG A 114 -11.74 -10.93 3.20
C ARG A 114 -10.48 -10.11 3.46
N MET A 115 -10.58 -8.78 3.39
CA MET A 115 -9.45 -7.89 3.64
C MET A 115 -9.13 -7.86 5.13
N ARG A 116 -7.92 -8.22 5.50
CA ARG A 116 -7.44 -8.22 6.89
C ARG A 116 -6.41 -7.13 7.16
N ILE A 117 -5.91 -6.49 6.11
CA ILE A 117 -5.03 -5.33 6.20
C ILE A 117 -5.16 -4.48 4.94
N GLU A 118 -5.10 -3.18 5.13
CA GLU A 118 -4.96 -2.20 4.05
C GLU A 118 -3.81 -1.27 4.42
N ILE A 119 -2.99 -0.92 3.43
CA ILE A 119 -1.82 -0.06 3.66
C ILE A 119 -1.86 1.08 2.64
N GLU A 120 -1.65 2.31 3.11
CA GLU A 120 -1.47 3.46 2.24
C GLU A 120 -0.14 4.13 2.55
N VAL A 121 0.54 4.65 1.53
CA VAL A 121 1.84 5.29 1.71
C VAL A 121 1.91 6.61 0.95
N ASP A 122 2.73 7.51 1.48
CA ASP A 122 3.21 8.70 0.76
C ASP A 122 4.71 8.57 0.61
N ALA A 123 5.21 8.92 -0.57
CA ALA A 123 6.63 8.84 -0.90
C ALA A 123 7.13 10.15 -1.52
N VAL A 124 8.42 10.40 -1.40
CA VAL A 124 9.09 11.51 -2.08
C VAL A 124 10.22 10.89 -2.91
N ILE A 125 10.10 11.00 -4.24
CA ILE A 125 11.01 10.38 -5.20
C ILE A 125 12.45 10.78 -4.90
N GLY A 126 13.32 9.80 -4.75
CA GLY A 126 14.75 10.00 -4.51
C GLY A 126 15.13 10.28 -3.06
N SER A 127 14.17 10.42 -2.15
CA SER A 127 14.46 10.75 -0.76
C SER A 127 15.15 9.63 0.00
N GLY A 128 15.00 8.38 -0.47
CA GLY A 128 15.62 7.22 0.15
C GLY A 128 16.98 6.84 -0.41
N ALA A 129 17.51 7.64 -1.28
CA ALA A 129 18.79 7.37 -1.93
C ALA A 129 19.99 7.50 -0.99
#